data_d6e1451b3869ac339ec5bb79c6d8974f
#
_entry.id   d6e1451b3869ac339ec5bb79c6d8974f
#
_cell.length_a   1.000
_cell.length_b   1.000
_cell.length_c   1.000
_cell.angle_alpha   90.00
_cell.angle_beta   90.00
_cell.angle_gamma   90.00
#
_symmetry.space_group_name_H-M   'P 1'
#
loop_
_entity.id
_entity.type
_entity.pdbx_description
1 polymer ?
#
loop_
_entity_poly.entity_id
_entity_poly.type
_entity_poly.pdbx_seq_one_letter_code
_entity_poly.pdbx_strand_id
1 'polypeptide(L)'
;VHDPRPLGTLSLDLDDLWAYLRTQGNPGWESYPSYLGLFVPAALEALGELGISITFFCVGVDATRHENTRAFEALGSSTHEIANHSYSHQSWLGRLPRQELLQEVVEAEEAIALATRRRPIGFRAPSFSWNSRLLEILVERDYQYDASTFPTFFGPLLRAYYFRAAGLTARQREECAGLFGDARDGFRPLAPYNWVLPSGKRLLEFPVTTFPIVRAPI
;
A
#
# COMPACT_ATOMS: atom_id res chain seq x y z
N VAL A 1 5.13 23.59 22.62
CA VAL A 1 6.06 24.32 21.73
C VAL A 1 5.92 23.67 20.36
N HIS A 2 5.36 24.38 19.38
CA HIS A 2 5.21 23.89 18.02
C HIS A 2 6.58 24.00 17.33
N ASP A 3 7.18 22.87 16.95
CA ASP A 3 8.41 22.88 16.15
C ASP A 3 8.06 23.38 14.73
N PRO A 4 8.60 24.50 14.27
CA PRO A 4 8.26 25.06 12.96
C PRO A 4 8.93 24.33 11.78
N ARG A 5 9.72 23.28 12.04
CA ARG A 5 10.39 22.54 10.97
C ARG A 5 9.36 21.71 10.19
N PRO A 6 9.46 21.65 8.85
CA PRO A 6 8.61 20.79 8.06
C PRO A 6 8.85 19.32 8.45
N LEU A 7 7.77 18.59 8.70
CA LEU A 7 7.82 17.15 8.95
C LEU A 7 7.57 16.41 7.64
N GLY A 8 8.40 15.43 7.36
CA GLY A 8 8.23 14.48 6.27
C GLY A 8 8.11 13.06 6.82
N THR A 9 7.35 12.23 6.16
CA THR A 9 7.31 10.79 6.42
C THR A 9 7.87 10.04 5.22
N LEU A 10 8.60 8.97 5.48
CA LEU A 10 9.07 8.05 4.46
C LEU A 10 8.36 6.71 4.65
N SER A 11 7.90 6.12 3.58
CA SER A 11 7.27 4.80 3.59
C SER A 11 7.72 3.97 2.40
N LEU A 12 7.65 2.66 2.55
CA LEU A 12 7.99 1.70 1.53
C LEU A 12 6.88 0.66 1.44
N ASP A 13 6.36 0.43 0.23
CA ASP A 13 5.52 -0.70 -0.06
C ASP A 13 6.43 -1.93 -0.21
N LEU A 14 6.27 -2.89 0.70
CA LEU A 14 7.10 -4.09 0.76
C LEU A 14 6.48 -5.19 -0.12
N ASP A 15 6.52 -4.94 -1.43
CA ASP A 15 5.99 -5.85 -2.43
C ASP A 15 7.04 -6.85 -2.84
N ASP A 16 6.71 -8.14 -2.82
CA ASP A 16 7.59 -9.16 -3.40
C ASP A 16 7.44 -9.20 -4.93
N LEU A 17 8.43 -9.72 -5.63
CA LEU A 17 8.51 -9.72 -7.09
C LEU A 17 7.28 -10.38 -7.77
N TRP A 18 6.69 -11.38 -7.13
CA TRP A 18 5.49 -12.05 -7.65
C TRP A 18 4.32 -11.08 -7.89
N ALA A 19 4.18 -10.04 -7.05
CA ALA A 19 3.11 -9.06 -7.18
C ALA A 19 3.22 -8.26 -8.49
N TYR A 20 4.43 -7.87 -8.87
CA TYR A 20 4.72 -7.22 -10.14
C TYR A 20 4.52 -8.15 -11.33
N LEU A 21 5.03 -9.37 -11.25
CA LEU A 21 4.89 -10.37 -12.31
C LEU A 21 3.43 -10.73 -12.57
N ARG A 22 2.63 -10.89 -11.50
CA ARG A 22 1.19 -11.09 -11.60
C ARG A 22 0.49 -9.93 -12.30
N THR A 23 0.80 -8.71 -11.90
CA THR A 23 0.20 -7.50 -12.48
C THR A 23 0.57 -7.36 -13.95
N GLN A 24 1.76 -7.80 -14.35
CA GLN A 24 2.21 -7.81 -15.75
C GLN A 24 1.70 -9.02 -16.55
N GLY A 25 0.92 -9.91 -15.93
CA GLY A 25 0.40 -11.11 -16.59
C GLY A 25 1.46 -12.16 -16.92
N ASN A 26 2.60 -12.15 -16.22
CA ASN A 26 3.67 -13.11 -16.43
C ASN A 26 3.25 -14.50 -15.93
N PRO A 27 3.26 -15.56 -16.76
CA PRO A 27 2.95 -16.91 -16.34
C PRO A 27 4.02 -17.43 -15.36
N GLY A 28 3.59 -18.14 -14.31
CA GLY A 28 4.50 -18.71 -13.32
C GLY A 28 4.90 -17.75 -12.20
N TRP A 29 4.27 -16.60 -12.08
CA TRP A 29 4.50 -15.64 -10.99
C TRP A 29 4.38 -16.29 -9.60
N GLU A 30 3.54 -17.31 -9.44
CA GLU A 30 3.29 -18.04 -8.19
C GLU A 30 4.51 -18.79 -7.64
N SER A 31 5.42 -19.21 -8.53
CA SER A 31 6.61 -19.99 -8.20
C SER A 31 7.87 -19.15 -8.03
N TYR A 32 7.78 -17.84 -8.16
CA TYR A 32 8.95 -16.97 -8.01
C TYR A 32 9.39 -16.93 -6.54
N PRO A 33 10.71 -17.11 -6.30
CA PRO A 33 11.26 -17.04 -4.94
C PRO A 33 11.17 -15.63 -4.40
N SER A 34 10.94 -15.52 -3.09
CA SER A 34 10.96 -14.23 -2.41
C SER A 34 12.37 -13.67 -2.31
N TYR A 35 12.51 -12.36 -2.50
CA TYR A 35 13.74 -11.63 -2.23
C TYR A 35 13.73 -10.93 -0.85
N LEU A 36 12.62 -10.99 -0.10
CA LEU A 36 12.46 -10.26 1.15
C LEU A 36 13.47 -10.69 2.21
N GLY A 37 13.88 -11.97 2.21
CA GLY A 37 14.94 -12.47 3.10
C GLY A 37 16.30 -11.82 2.92
N LEU A 38 16.58 -11.25 1.74
CA LEU A 38 17.79 -10.48 1.45
C LEU A 38 17.56 -8.98 1.62
N PHE A 39 16.43 -8.49 1.14
CA PHE A 39 16.12 -7.07 1.12
C PHE A 39 15.89 -6.48 2.51
N VAL A 40 15.08 -7.13 3.34
CA VAL A 40 14.70 -6.58 4.64
C VAL A 40 15.91 -6.38 5.57
N PRO A 41 16.82 -7.34 5.77
CA PRO A 41 18.02 -7.10 6.59
C PRO A 41 18.86 -5.93 6.07
N ALA A 42 19.09 -5.85 4.76
CA ALA A 42 19.88 -4.77 4.15
C ALA A 42 19.20 -3.39 4.31
N ALA A 43 17.87 -3.34 4.15
CA ALA A 43 17.11 -2.12 4.36
C ALA A 43 17.14 -1.66 5.83
N LEU A 44 16.99 -2.58 6.78
CA LEU A 44 17.05 -2.26 8.21
C LEU A 44 18.44 -1.76 8.63
N GLU A 45 19.51 -2.34 8.08
CA GLU A 45 20.88 -1.89 8.29
C GLU A 45 21.07 -0.46 7.78
N ALA A 46 20.73 -0.21 6.51
CA ALA A 46 20.90 1.10 5.89
C ALA A 46 20.07 2.19 6.61
N LEU A 47 18.82 1.89 6.99
CA LEU A 47 17.97 2.81 7.74
C LEU A 47 18.52 3.08 9.15
N GLY A 48 19.10 2.05 9.78
CA GLY A 48 19.79 2.19 11.07
C GLY A 48 21.01 3.09 11.00
N GLU A 49 21.85 2.95 9.96
CA GLU A 49 22.99 3.84 9.72
C GLU A 49 22.59 5.30 9.48
N LEU A 50 21.46 5.52 8.81
CA LEU A 50 20.92 6.85 8.57
C LEU A 50 20.17 7.44 9.79
N GLY A 51 19.87 6.64 10.79
CA GLY A 51 19.12 7.06 11.98
C GLY A 51 17.69 7.49 11.67
N ILE A 52 17.05 6.91 10.63
CA ILE A 52 15.68 7.23 10.23
C ILE A 52 14.74 6.05 10.46
N SER A 53 13.50 6.36 10.86
CA SER A 53 12.41 5.39 10.95
C SER A 53 11.42 5.63 9.80
N ILE A 54 10.91 4.54 9.23
CA ILE A 54 9.95 4.58 8.13
C ILE A 54 8.76 3.67 8.43
N THR A 55 7.72 3.75 7.61
CA THR A 55 6.60 2.80 7.58
C THR A 55 6.81 1.77 6.47
N PHE A 56 6.75 0.48 6.80
CA PHE A 56 6.67 -0.60 5.83
C PHE A 56 5.21 -1.05 5.66
N PHE A 57 4.66 -0.89 4.46
CA PHE A 57 3.36 -1.44 4.10
C PHE A 57 3.55 -2.88 3.61
N CYS A 58 3.14 -3.84 4.42
CA CYS A 58 3.41 -5.26 4.24
C CYS A 58 2.24 -5.99 3.59
N VAL A 59 2.53 -6.87 2.65
CA VAL A 59 1.54 -7.75 2.00
C VAL A 59 1.29 -8.97 2.87
N GLY A 60 0.01 -9.29 3.12
CA GLY A 60 -0.37 -10.36 4.05
C GLY A 60 0.11 -11.75 3.61
N VAL A 61 -0.02 -12.10 2.32
CA VAL A 61 0.43 -13.39 1.81
C VAL A 61 1.95 -13.57 1.97
N ASP A 62 2.74 -12.51 1.86
CA ASP A 62 4.19 -12.58 2.05
C ASP A 62 4.55 -12.83 3.52
N ALA A 63 3.74 -12.32 4.44
CA ALA A 63 3.88 -12.61 5.87
C ALA A 63 3.59 -14.08 6.23
N THR A 64 2.84 -14.82 5.41
CA THR A 64 2.55 -16.25 5.62
C THR A 64 3.59 -17.17 5.00
N ARG A 65 4.46 -16.69 4.11
CA ARG A 65 5.47 -17.52 3.45
C ARG A 65 6.58 -17.89 4.42
N HIS A 66 6.85 -19.19 4.56
CA HIS A 66 7.89 -19.71 5.43
C HIS A 66 9.28 -19.09 5.15
N GLU A 67 9.61 -18.88 3.88
CA GLU A 67 10.88 -18.27 3.45
C GLU A 67 11.06 -16.83 3.95
N ASN A 68 9.97 -16.13 4.26
CA ASN A 68 9.96 -14.74 4.75
C ASN A 68 9.95 -14.63 6.28
N THR A 69 9.83 -15.74 7.01
CA THR A 69 9.68 -15.73 8.48
C THR A 69 10.71 -14.84 9.16
N ARG A 70 12.00 -15.01 8.84
CA ARG A 70 13.08 -14.23 9.46
C ARG A 70 13.00 -12.73 9.11
N ALA A 71 12.57 -12.40 7.90
CA ALA A 71 12.42 -11.01 7.47
C ALA A 71 11.31 -10.31 8.27
N PHE A 72 10.15 -10.96 8.45
CA PHE A 72 9.05 -10.42 9.23
C PHE A 72 9.33 -10.37 10.73
N GLU A 73 10.05 -11.35 11.30
CA GLU A 73 10.53 -11.30 12.69
C GLU A 73 11.50 -10.11 12.90
N ALA A 74 12.39 -9.86 11.96
CA ALA A 74 13.31 -8.72 12.02
C ALA A 74 12.55 -7.39 11.95
N LEU A 75 11.56 -7.25 11.05
CA LEU A 75 10.67 -6.09 10.99
C LEU A 75 9.93 -5.89 12.31
N GLY A 76 9.36 -6.96 12.87
CA GLY A 76 8.63 -6.93 14.15
C GLY A 76 9.48 -6.43 15.32
N SER A 77 10.77 -6.74 15.30
CA SER A 77 11.76 -6.34 16.31
C SER A 77 12.34 -4.94 16.07
N SER A 78 12.08 -4.33 14.93
CA SER A 78 12.61 -3.03 14.55
C SER A 78 11.82 -1.87 15.17
N THR A 79 12.38 -0.64 15.07
CA THR A 79 11.71 0.60 15.47
C THR A 79 10.82 1.18 14.36
N HIS A 80 10.80 0.57 13.18
CA HIS A 80 9.98 1.01 12.05
C HIS A 80 8.50 0.68 12.29
N GLU A 81 7.64 1.46 11.67
CA GLU A 81 6.22 1.15 11.65
C GLU A 81 5.92 0.04 10.66
N ILE A 82 4.97 -0.83 11.01
CA ILE A 82 4.45 -1.88 10.15
C ILE A 82 3.00 -1.61 9.89
N ALA A 83 2.64 -1.49 8.62
CA ALA A 83 1.31 -1.19 8.14
C ALA A 83 0.82 -2.27 7.16
N ASN A 84 -0.46 -2.26 6.87
CA ASN A 84 -1.15 -3.25 6.05
C ASN A 84 -1.19 -2.81 4.58
N HIS A 85 -0.81 -3.71 3.65
CA HIS A 85 -0.88 -3.51 2.20
C HIS A 85 -1.79 -4.51 1.49
N SER A 86 -2.92 -4.86 2.10
CA SER A 86 -3.85 -5.93 1.74
C SER A 86 -3.26 -7.34 1.84
N TYR A 87 -4.10 -8.37 1.70
CA TYR A 87 -3.64 -9.75 1.81
C TYR A 87 -3.00 -10.25 0.53
N SER A 88 -3.69 -10.14 -0.58
CA SER A 88 -3.27 -10.73 -1.86
C SER A 88 -2.75 -9.71 -2.88
N HIS A 89 -2.49 -8.47 -2.47
CA HIS A 89 -1.96 -7.39 -3.31
C HIS A 89 -2.72 -7.21 -4.63
N GLN A 90 -4.06 -7.10 -4.55
CA GLN A 90 -4.89 -6.90 -5.75
C GLN A 90 -4.89 -5.46 -6.21
N SER A 91 -4.36 -5.19 -7.39
CA SER A 91 -4.33 -3.84 -7.99
C SER A 91 -5.71 -3.24 -8.26
N TRP A 92 -6.77 -4.05 -8.18
CA TRP A 92 -8.16 -3.64 -8.33
C TRP A 92 -8.94 -3.66 -7.01
N LEU A 93 -8.26 -3.63 -5.88
CA LEU A 93 -8.83 -3.74 -4.53
C LEU A 93 -10.09 -2.87 -4.35
N GLY A 94 -10.05 -1.62 -4.75
CA GLY A 94 -11.18 -0.69 -4.66
C GLY A 94 -12.43 -1.08 -5.46
N ARG A 95 -12.38 -2.10 -6.30
CA ARG A 95 -13.53 -2.61 -7.08
C ARG A 95 -14.19 -3.84 -6.45
N LEU A 96 -13.57 -4.42 -5.45
CA LEU A 96 -14.09 -5.61 -4.78
C LEU A 96 -15.41 -5.31 -4.04
N PRO A 97 -16.31 -6.30 -3.94
CA PRO A 97 -17.44 -6.26 -3.03
C PRO A 97 -16.97 -6.05 -1.58
N ARG A 98 -17.84 -5.48 -0.74
CA ARG A 98 -17.49 -5.17 0.66
C ARG A 98 -16.96 -6.37 1.45
N GLN A 99 -17.54 -7.54 1.22
CA GLN A 99 -17.15 -8.76 1.94
C GLN A 99 -15.72 -9.18 1.58
N GLU A 100 -15.36 -9.13 0.29
CA GLU A 100 -14.01 -9.45 -0.18
C GLU A 100 -13.00 -8.39 0.29
N LEU A 101 -13.38 -7.10 0.28
CA LEU A 101 -12.55 -6.02 0.85
C LEU A 101 -12.26 -6.25 2.34
N LEU A 102 -13.29 -6.62 3.11
CA LEU A 102 -13.13 -6.92 4.53
C LEU A 102 -12.18 -8.11 4.73
N GLN A 103 -12.33 -9.16 3.92
CA GLN A 103 -11.47 -10.32 3.98
C GLN A 103 -10.00 -9.95 3.68
N GLU A 104 -9.73 -9.19 2.61
CA GLU A 104 -8.40 -8.70 2.26
C GLU A 104 -7.73 -7.90 3.39
N VAL A 105 -8.50 -7.05 4.08
CA VAL A 105 -7.98 -6.26 5.20
C VAL A 105 -7.70 -7.14 6.44
N VAL A 106 -8.65 -8.01 6.80
CA VAL A 106 -8.57 -8.83 8.03
C VAL A 106 -7.51 -9.92 7.90
N GLU A 107 -7.47 -10.66 6.80
CA GLU A 107 -6.48 -11.72 6.60
C GLU A 107 -5.05 -11.15 6.59
N ALA A 108 -4.86 -9.97 5.98
CA ALA A 108 -3.56 -9.29 6.05
C ALA A 108 -3.21 -8.84 7.47
N GLU A 109 -4.17 -8.22 8.18
CA GLU A 109 -3.98 -7.80 9.58
C GLU A 109 -3.53 -8.97 10.45
N GLU A 110 -4.22 -10.11 10.35
CA GLU A 110 -3.92 -11.31 11.13
C GLU A 110 -2.57 -11.92 10.77
N ALA A 111 -2.26 -12.05 9.47
CA ALA A 111 -0.99 -12.59 8.99
C ALA A 111 0.20 -11.74 9.43
N ILE A 112 0.10 -10.42 9.25
CA ILE A 112 1.14 -9.46 9.65
C ILE A 112 1.31 -9.47 11.17
N ALA A 113 0.21 -9.43 11.93
CA ALA A 113 0.27 -9.45 13.39
C ALA A 113 0.88 -10.74 13.93
N LEU A 114 0.60 -11.89 13.30
CA LEU A 114 1.19 -13.17 13.68
C LEU A 114 2.71 -13.19 13.40
N ALA A 115 3.13 -12.74 12.23
CA ALA A 115 4.52 -12.79 11.78
C ALA A 115 5.42 -11.78 12.51
N THR A 116 4.89 -10.58 12.80
CA THR A 116 5.66 -9.47 13.38
C THR A 116 5.44 -9.26 14.87
N ARG A 117 4.43 -9.90 15.46
CA ARG A 117 3.94 -9.65 16.83
C ARG A 117 3.41 -8.22 17.03
N ARG A 118 3.06 -7.53 15.96
CA ARG A 118 2.56 -6.15 15.98
C ARG A 118 1.34 -6.02 15.07
N ARG A 119 0.24 -5.50 15.63
CA ARG A 119 -0.96 -5.21 14.85
C ARG A 119 -0.73 -3.96 13.99
N PRO A 120 -0.95 -4.00 12.67
CA PRO A 120 -0.89 -2.81 11.83
C PRO A 120 -2.01 -1.82 12.16
N ILE A 121 -1.68 -0.54 12.19
CA ILE A 121 -2.62 0.56 12.46
C ILE A 121 -2.79 1.51 11.27
N GLY A 122 -1.95 1.39 10.26
CA GLY A 122 -2.00 2.10 8.99
C GLY A 122 -2.32 1.17 7.84
N PHE A 123 -2.89 1.72 6.76
CA PHE A 123 -3.22 0.98 5.55
C PHE A 123 -2.79 1.75 4.30
N ARG A 124 -2.37 1.01 3.27
CA ARG A 124 -2.24 1.52 1.90
C ARG A 124 -2.80 0.50 0.93
N ALA A 125 -3.67 0.94 0.04
CA ALA A 125 -4.20 0.08 -1.01
C ALA A 125 -3.17 -0.15 -2.13
N PRO A 126 -2.98 -1.40 -2.59
CA PRO A 126 -2.18 -1.69 -3.77
C PRO A 126 -2.58 -0.82 -4.95
N SER A 127 -1.58 -0.29 -5.67
CA SER A 127 -1.79 0.57 -6.84
C SER A 127 -2.69 1.79 -6.56
N PHE A 128 -2.83 2.19 -5.31
CA PHE A 128 -3.71 3.29 -4.88
C PHE A 128 -5.18 3.06 -5.23
N SER A 129 -5.61 1.80 -5.28
CA SER A 129 -6.96 1.38 -5.64
C SER A 129 -7.87 1.35 -4.41
N TRP A 130 -8.43 2.48 -4.04
CA TRP A 130 -9.30 2.65 -2.88
C TRP A 130 -10.74 3.03 -3.26
N ASN A 131 -11.67 2.93 -2.31
CA ASN A 131 -13.03 3.43 -2.39
C ASN A 131 -13.59 3.74 -0.99
N SER A 132 -14.76 4.36 -0.89
CA SER A 132 -15.38 4.71 0.38
C SER A 132 -15.70 3.50 1.27
N ARG A 133 -16.01 2.34 0.68
CA ARG A 133 -16.28 1.11 1.44
C ARG A 133 -15.03 0.60 2.15
N LEU A 134 -13.86 0.69 1.50
CA LEU A 134 -12.58 0.36 2.12
C LEU A 134 -12.32 1.27 3.32
N LEU A 135 -12.49 2.58 3.15
CA LEU A 135 -12.28 3.54 4.25
C LEU A 135 -13.21 3.28 5.44
N GLU A 136 -14.47 2.89 5.20
CA GLU A 136 -15.39 2.49 6.26
C GLU A 136 -14.92 1.23 6.99
N ILE A 137 -14.44 0.21 6.25
CA ILE A 137 -13.86 -1.01 6.83
C ILE A 137 -12.65 -0.68 7.70
N LEU A 138 -11.75 0.20 7.24
CA LEU A 138 -10.59 0.62 8.01
C LEU A 138 -10.99 1.24 9.35
N VAL A 139 -12.01 2.13 9.33
CA VAL A 139 -12.53 2.74 10.56
C VAL A 139 -13.25 1.71 11.47
N GLU A 140 -13.99 0.77 10.91
CA GLU A 140 -14.62 -0.32 11.67
C GLU A 140 -13.59 -1.25 12.34
N ARG A 141 -12.39 -1.36 11.72
CA ARG A 141 -11.26 -2.14 12.21
C ARG A 141 -10.27 -1.34 13.06
N ASP A 142 -10.61 -0.11 13.45
CA ASP A 142 -9.79 0.76 14.30
C ASP A 142 -8.41 1.11 13.68
N TYR A 143 -8.32 1.20 12.35
CA TYR A 143 -7.17 1.78 11.69
C TYR A 143 -7.09 3.28 11.99
N GLN A 144 -5.88 3.76 12.22
CA GLN A 144 -5.65 5.17 12.55
C GLN A 144 -5.52 6.05 11.32
N TYR A 145 -5.02 5.48 10.21
CA TYR A 145 -4.87 6.23 8.96
C TYR A 145 -4.90 5.33 7.73
N ASP A 146 -5.19 5.98 6.61
CA ASP A 146 -5.01 5.47 5.25
C ASP A 146 -3.91 6.28 4.53
N ALA A 147 -3.21 5.67 3.58
CA ALA A 147 -2.20 6.31 2.75
C ALA A 147 -2.38 5.94 1.27
N SER A 148 -3.63 5.76 0.86
CA SER A 148 -3.97 5.26 -0.48
C SER A 148 -4.23 6.37 -1.51
N THR A 149 -4.18 7.65 -1.12
CA THR A 149 -4.39 8.73 -2.07
C THR A 149 -3.10 9.09 -2.80
N PHE A 150 -3.17 9.10 -4.12
CA PHE A 150 -2.11 9.56 -5.01
C PHE A 150 -2.57 10.81 -5.78
N PRO A 151 -2.27 12.02 -5.29
CA PRO A 151 -2.78 13.28 -5.82
C PRO A 151 -2.15 13.66 -7.16
N THR A 152 -2.46 12.92 -8.22
CA THR A 152 -1.92 13.14 -9.57
C THR A 152 -3.03 13.26 -10.62
N PHE A 153 -2.83 14.11 -11.62
CA PHE A 153 -3.67 14.16 -12.83
C PHE A 153 -3.26 13.10 -13.86
N PHE A 154 -2.09 12.51 -13.68
CA PHE A 154 -1.49 11.59 -14.66
C PHE A 154 -1.98 10.15 -14.54
N GLY A 155 -2.80 9.81 -13.54
CA GLY A 155 -3.29 8.45 -13.32
C GLY A 155 -3.84 7.78 -14.58
N PRO A 156 -4.80 8.40 -15.31
CA PRO A 156 -5.32 7.83 -16.56
C PRO A 156 -4.27 7.67 -17.66
N LEU A 157 -3.30 8.59 -17.76
CA LEU A 157 -2.22 8.52 -18.74
C LEU A 157 -1.23 7.40 -18.41
N LEU A 158 -0.84 7.28 -17.14
CA LEU A 158 0.01 6.19 -16.66
C LEU A 158 -0.65 4.83 -16.90
N ARG A 159 -1.95 4.72 -16.63
CA ARG A 159 -2.73 3.51 -16.92
C ARG A 159 -2.79 3.18 -18.41
N ALA A 160 -3.01 4.18 -19.27
CA ALA A 160 -3.02 3.99 -20.71
C ALA A 160 -1.65 3.52 -21.25
N TYR A 161 -0.57 4.12 -20.74
CA TYR A 161 0.80 3.70 -21.04
C TYR A 161 1.05 2.25 -20.57
N TYR A 162 0.67 1.93 -19.34
CA TYR A 162 0.79 0.59 -18.78
C TYR A 162 0.02 -0.44 -19.63
N PHE A 163 -1.22 -0.18 -20.01
CA PHE A 163 -2.01 -1.08 -20.86
C PHE A 163 -1.38 -1.33 -22.25
N ARG A 164 -0.69 -0.33 -22.77
CA ARG A 164 0.03 -0.46 -24.04
C ARG A 164 1.31 -1.30 -23.89
N ALA A 165 2.06 -1.09 -22.81
CA ALA A 165 3.34 -1.73 -22.57
C ALA A 165 3.22 -3.20 -22.11
N ALA A 166 2.22 -3.52 -21.28
CA ALA A 166 2.09 -4.83 -20.62
C ALA A 166 1.35 -5.90 -21.47
N GLY A 167 0.84 -5.57 -22.66
CA GLY A 167 0.20 -6.57 -23.55
C GLY A 167 -1.01 -7.28 -22.95
N LEU A 168 -1.74 -6.64 -22.02
CA LEU A 168 -2.79 -7.25 -21.22
C LEU A 168 -3.98 -7.73 -22.05
N THR A 169 -4.57 -8.85 -21.65
CA THR A 169 -5.88 -9.35 -22.13
C THR A 169 -7.01 -8.37 -21.77
N ALA A 170 -8.16 -8.49 -22.41
CA ALA A 170 -9.34 -7.66 -22.12
C ALA A 170 -9.75 -7.77 -20.64
N ARG A 171 -9.74 -8.98 -20.07
CA ARG A 171 -10.04 -9.22 -18.66
C ARG A 171 -9.05 -8.53 -17.72
N GLN A 172 -7.76 -8.67 -17.97
CA GLN A 172 -6.71 -8.01 -17.17
C GLN A 172 -6.81 -6.47 -17.25
N ARG A 173 -7.16 -5.92 -18.42
CA ARG A 173 -7.40 -4.47 -18.54
C ARG A 173 -8.59 -4.00 -17.71
N GLU A 174 -9.64 -4.81 -17.64
CA GLU A 174 -10.79 -4.52 -16.81
C GLU A 174 -10.43 -4.58 -15.31
N GLU A 175 -9.70 -5.60 -14.89
CA GLU A 175 -9.16 -5.74 -13.53
C GLU A 175 -8.27 -4.55 -13.16
N CYS A 176 -7.40 -4.12 -14.08
CA CYS A 176 -6.49 -3.00 -13.88
C CYS A 176 -7.09 -1.60 -14.18
N ALA A 177 -8.40 -1.48 -14.43
CA ALA A 177 -9.01 -0.20 -14.80
C ALA A 177 -8.97 0.87 -13.69
N GLY A 178 -8.71 0.49 -12.44
CA GLY A 178 -8.53 1.38 -11.29
C GLY A 178 -7.09 1.78 -10.97
N LEU A 179 -6.10 1.24 -11.71
CA LEU A 179 -4.68 1.54 -11.47
C LEU A 179 -4.39 3.05 -11.51
N PHE A 180 -3.55 3.50 -10.57
CA PHE A 180 -3.07 4.89 -10.49
C PHE A 180 -4.16 5.95 -10.20
N GLY A 181 -5.33 5.54 -9.72
CA GLY A 181 -6.40 6.47 -9.36
C GLY A 181 -7.11 7.12 -10.56
N ASP A 182 -7.87 8.17 -10.28
CA ASP A 182 -8.62 8.97 -11.28
C ASP A 182 -7.98 10.35 -11.42
N ALA A 183 -8.22 11.03 -12.54
CA ALA A 183 -7.78 12.42 -12.75
C ALA A 183 -8.29 13.39 -11.66
N ARG A 184 -9.43 13.07 -11.02
CA ARG A 184 -9.98 13.84 -9.91
C ARG A 184 -9.08 13.79 -8.65
N ASP A 185 -8.26 12.76 -8.50
CA ASP A 185 -7.35 12.64 -7.36
C ASP A 185 -6.28 13.73 -7.39
N GLY A 186 -5.96 14.28 -8.55
CA GLY A 186 -5.08 15.44 -8.68
C GLY A 186 -5.56 16.71 -7.95
N PHE A 187 -6.84 16.82 -7.62
CA PHE A 187 -7.39 17.94 -6.83
C PHE A 187 -7.35 17.71 -5.33
N ARG A 188 -6.92 16.53 -4.86
CA ARG A 188 -6.84 16.25 -3.44
C ARG A 188 -5.73 17.04 -2.74
N PRO A 189 -5.84 17.27 -1.42
CA PRO A 189 -4.79 17.90 -0.65
C PRO A 189 -3.45 17.16 -0.78
N LEU A 190 -2.34 17.90 -0.71
CA LEU A 190 -0.99 17.32 -0.62
C LEU A 190 -0.52 17.13 0.83
N ALA A 191 -1.11 17.86 1.76
CA ALA A 191 -0.87 17.69 3.19
C ALA A 191 -1.87 16.66 3.77
N PRO A 192 -1.54 16.03 4.90
CA PRO A 192 -2.46 15.12 5.59
C PRO A 192 -3.82 15.79 5.87
N TYR A 193 -4.90 15.04 5.68
CA TYR A 193 -6.26 15.51 5.88
C TYR A 193 -7.16 14.40 6.46
N ASN A 194 -8.35 14.76 6.91
CA ASN A 194 -9.31 13.76 7.38
C ASN A 194 -10.38 13.49 6.33
N TRP A 195 -10.58 12.23 6.01
CA TRP A 195 -11.81 11.76 5.41
C TRP A 195 -12.96 11.96 6.37
N VAL A 196 -14.07 12.43 5.86
CA VAL A 196 -15.36 12.43 6.57
C VAL A 196 -16.24 11.41 5.87
N LEU A 197 -16.49 10.29 6.53
CA LEU A 197 -17.20 9.17 5.97
C LEU A 197 -18.72 9.37 6.08
N PRO A 198 -19.53 8.65 5.28
CA PRO A 198 -21.01 8.68 5.39
C PRO A 198 -21.52 8.37 6.80
N SER A 199 -20.80 7.53 7.54
CA SER A 199 -21.07 7.21 8.96
C SER A 199 -20.84 8.38 9.93
N GLY A 200 -20.31 9.51 9.46
CA GLY A 200 -19.85 10.63 10.30
C GLY A 200 -18.51 10.43 10.99
N LYS A 201 -17.93 9.23 10.90
CA LYS A 201 -16.60 8.94 11.42
C LYS A 201 -15.51 9.59 10.55
N ARG A 202 -14.31 9.72 11.11
CA ARG A 202 -13.15 10.30 10.42
C ARG A 202 -12.02 9.29 10.35
N LEU A 203 -11.27 9.35 9.26
CA LEU A 203 -10.02 8.61 9.08
C LEU A 203 -8.96 9.58 8.56
N LEU A 204 -7.79 9.57 9.16
CA LEU A 204 -6.66 10.39 8.71
C LEU A 204 -6.13 9.82 7.38
N GLU A 205 -5.85 10.70 6.45
CA GLU A 205 -5.23 10.37 5.16
C GLU A 205 -3.84 10.99 5.08
N PHE A 206 -2.84 10.17 4.73
CA PHE A 206 -1.49 10.61 4.37
C PHE A 206 -1.29 10.45 2.86
N PRO A 207 -1.55 11.48 2.06
CA PRO A 207 -1.41 11.38 0.61
C PRO A 207 0.05 11.20 0.20
N VAL A 208 0.26 10.43 -0.87
CA VAL A 208 1.59 10.29 -1.48
C VAL A 208 2.05 11.64 -2.04
N THR A 209 3.34 11.94 -1.85
CA THR A 209 3.91 13.22 -2.28
C THR A 209 3.97 13.31 -3.80
N THR A 210 3.50 14.43 -4.34
CA THR A 210 3.62 14.80 -5.75
C THR A 210 4.11 16.24 -5.86
N PHE A 211 4.63 16.63 -7.02
CA PHE A 211 5.00 18.04 -7.24
C PHE A 211 3.79 18.96 -7.07
N PRO A 212 3.91 20.06 -6.30
CA PRO A 212 2.76 20.85 -5.85
C PRO A 212 1.88 21.44 -6.96
N ILE A 213 2.46 21.87 -8.06
CA ILE A 213 1.74 22.58 -9.14
C ILE A 213 1.28 21.58 -10.21
N VAL A 214 2.23 20.84 -10.77
CA VAL A 214 1.96 19.94 -11.89
C VAL A 214 1.38 18.59 -11.46
N ARG A 215 1.41 18.28 -10.16
CA ARG A 215 0.93 17.00 -9.60
C ARG A 215 1.57 15.78 -10.24
N ALA A 216 2.77 15.94 -10.78
CA ALA A 216 3.55 14.84 -11.27
C ALA A 216 4.07 13.99 -10.10
N PRO A 217 4.19 12.67 -10.25
CA PRO A 217 4.90 11.82 -9.29
C PRO A 217 6.33 12.32 -9.06
N ILE A 218 6.82 12.16 -7.84
CA ILE A 218 8.24 12.41 -7.49
C ILE A 218 9.01 11.12 -7.68
#